data_8ac589736ca661046f29c330dfff49d7
#
_entry.id   8ac589736ca661046f29c330dfff49d7
#
_cell.length_a   1.000
_cell.length_b   1.000
_cell.length_c   1.000
_cell.angle_alpha   90.00
_cell.angle_beta   90.00
_cell.angle_gamma   90.00
#
_symmetry.space_group_name_H-M   'P 1'
#
loop_
_entity.id
_entity.type
_entity.pdbx_description
1 polymer ?
#
loop_
_entity_poly.entity_id
_entity_poly.type
_entity_poly.pdbx_seq_one_letter_code
_entity_poly.pdbx_strand_id
1 'polypeptide(L)'
;LQKRFNLNESIKVRVLHCAGLGEGMIDEKIADLEKLSNPTVGLAAHTGVVDVRIAAKAKNENEANAMIAVIEAQVRERLGKIVFGVDEDKLEEVTLDLITKRGWTLTAIESGLDGILARKISHTASLPNLDPDQLLEALHTARTDSKADIALGVSVYAEDRSAEMSMITPRGEK
;
A
#
# COMPACT_ATOMS: atom_id res chain seq x y z
N LEU A 1 -31.14 0.77 -15.87
CA LEU A 1 -30.43 1.04 -17.12
C LEU A 1 -30.36 -0.20 -18.00
N GLN A 2 -29.92 -1.40 -17.50
CA GLN A 2 -29.80 -2.63 -18.29
C GLN A 2 -31.09 -3.05 -19.00
N LYS A 3 -32.26 -3.02 -18.31
CA LYS A 3 -33.54 -3.37 -18.89
C LYS A 3 -34.03 -2.40 -19.97
N ARG A 4 -33.56 -1.12 -19.93
CA ARG A 4 -34.02 -0.07 -20.85
C ARG A 4 -33.26 -0.05 -22.19
N PHE A 5 -32.00 -0.56 -22.18
CA PHE A 5 -31.09 -0.52 -23.32
C PHE A 5 -30.70 -1.91 -23.84
N ASN A 6 -31.31 -2.97 -23.31
CA ASN A 6 -31.02 -4.36 -23.69
C ASN A 6 -29.52 -4.72 -23.62
N LEU A 7 -28.80 -4.14 -22.62
CA LEU A 7 -27.38 -4.36 -22.41
C LEU A 7 -27.18 -5.74 -21.78
N ASN A 8 -26.85 -6.72 -22.58
CA ASN A 8 -26.57 -8.10 -22.16
C ASN A 8 -25.10 -8.30 -21.75
N GLU A 9 -24.39 -7.20 -21.45
CA GLU A 9 -22.96 -7.24 -21.13
C GLU A 9 -22.69 -6.67 -19.74
N SER A 10 -21.75 -7.27 -19.03
CA SER A 10 -21.25 -6.83 -17.72
C SER A 10 -19.81 -6.38 -17.85
N ILE A 11 -19.49 -5.25 -17.21
CA ILE A 11 -18.10 -4.78 -17.06
C ILE A 11 -17.75 -4.90 -15.58
N LYS A 12 -16.63 -5.58 -15.30
CA LYS A 12 -16.03 -5.65 -13.97
C LYS A 12 -14.63 -5.07 -14.01
N VAL A 13 -14.25 -4.47 -12.88
CA VAL A 13 -12.92 -3.91 -12.69
C VAL A 13 -12.34 -4.49 -11.40
N ARG A 14 -11.07 -4.82 -11.43
CA ARG A 14 -10.23 -5.17 -10.30
C ARG A 14 -9.08 -4.17 -10.24
N VAL A 15 -8.79 -3.64 -9.08
CA VAL A 15 -7.64 -2.78 -8.84
C VAL A 15 -6.66 -3.53 -7.93
N LEU A 16 -5.41 -3.65 -8.35
CA LEU A 16 -4.32 -4.19 -7.53
C LEU A 16 -3.45 -3.02 -7.07
N HIS A 17 -3.32 -2.84 -5.77
CA HIS A 17 -2.52 -1.76 -5.18
C HIS A 17 -1.07 -2.21 -4.99
N CYS A 18 -0.14 -1.44 -5.56
CA CYS A 18 1.30 -1.73 -5.53
C CYS A 18 2.05 -0.64 -4.77
N ALA A 19 2.98 -1.03 -3.90
CA ALA A 19 3.87 -0.10 -3.19
C ALA A 19 5.33 -0.57 -3.26
N GLY A 20 6.27 0.39 -3.19
CA GLY A 20 7.71 0.12 -3.17
C GLY A 20 8.38 0.07 -4.55
N LEU A 21 7.65 0.23 -5.65
CA LEU A 21 8.20 0.45 -6.99
C LEU A 21 7.53 1.65 -7.65
N GLY A 22 8.31 2.37 -8.47
CA GLY A 22 7.77 3.43 -9.33
C GLY A 22 6.98 2.86 -10.52
N GLU A 23 6.08 3.70 -11.08
CA GLU A 23 5.19 3.35 -12.20
C GLU A 23 5.95 2.75 -13.38
N GLY A 24 7.04 3.39 -13.84
CA GLY A 24 7.81 2.89 -14.98
C GLY A 24 8.43 1.51 -14.78
N MET A 25 8.79 1.15 -13.53
CA MET A 25 9.29 -0.19 -13.23
C MET A 25 8.17 -1.25 -13.20
N ILE A 26 6.96 -0.85 -12.86
CA ILE A 26 5.78 -1.73 -12.91
C ILE A 26 5.38 -1.91 -14.37
N ASP A 27 5.28 -0.81 -15.13
CA ASP A 27 4.98 -0.81 -16.57
C ASP A 27 5.90 -1.78 -17.33
N GLU A 28 7.21 -1.68 -17.15
CA GLU A 28 8.18 -2.58 -17.80
C GLU A 28 7.87 -4.07 -17.55
N LYS A 29 7.40 -4.40 -16.35
CA LYS A 29 7.10 -5.79 -15.96
C LYS A 29 5.80 -6.33 -16.54
N ILE A 30 4.84 -5.46 -16.88
CA ILE A 30 3.50 -5.86 -17.33
C ILE A 30 3.13 -5.30 -18.71
N ALA A 31 4.06 -4.66 -19.43
CA ALA A 31 3.85 -3.99 -20.72
C ALA A 31 3.16 -4.83 -21.79
N ASP A 32 3.32 -6.14 -21.78
CA ASP A 32 2.62 -7.05 -22.69
C ASP A 32 1.15 -7.22 -22.29
N LEU A 33 0.80 -7.16 -21.00
CA LEU A 33 -0.57 -7.24 -20.52
C LEU A 33 -1.36 -5.97 -20.87
N GLU A 34 -0.71 -4.81 -20.91
CA GLU A 34 -1.36 -3.54 -21.29
C GLU A 34 -1.77 -3.48 -22.77
N LYS A 35 -1.21 -4.37 -23.60
CA LYS A 35 -1.58 -4.51 -25.03
C LYS A 35 -2.85 -5.34 -25.24
N LEU A 36 -3.39 -5.93 -24.19
CA LEU A 36 -4.61 -6.74 -24.28
C LEU A 36 -5.83 -5.83 -24.53
N SER A 37 -6.74 -6.30 -25.38
CA SER A 37 -7.97 -5.57 -25.71
C SER A 37 -9.11 -5.89 -24.74
N ASN A 38 -9.16 -7.11 -24.20
CA ASN A 38 -10.15 -7.55 -23.20
C ASN A 38 -9.68 -8.84 -22.52
N PRO A 39 -9.38 -8.86 -21.19
CA PRO A 39 -9.41 -7.68 -20.31
C PRO A 39 -8.41 -6.61 -20.71
N THR A 40 -8.71 -5.35 -20.41
CA THR A 40 -7.73 -4.27 -20.51
C THR A 40 -6.97 -4.15 -19.21
N VAL A 41 -5.69 -3.79 -19.31
CA VAL A 41 -4.82 -3.50 -18.16
C VAL A 41 -4.29 -2.08 -18.32
N GLY A 42 -4.20 -1.34 -17.22
CA GLY A 42 -3.62 0.01 -17.21
C GLY A 42 -3.13 0.39 -15.84
N LEU A 43 -2.26 1.40 -15.78
CA LEU A 43 -1.67 1.92 -14.55
C LEU A 43 -2.30 3.26 -14.15
N ALA A 44 -2.33 3.52 -12.84
CA ALA A 44 -2.65 4.83 -12.29
C ALA A 44 -1.76 5.08 -11.08
N ALA A 45 -0.88 6.09 -11.17
CA ALA A 45 0.02 6.45 -10.08
C ALA A 45 -0.64 7.43 -9.11
N HIS A 46 -0.45 7.16 -7.83
CA HIS A 46 -0.82 8.01 -6.71
C HIS A 46 0.42 8.26 -5.83
N THR A 47 0.30 9.12 -4.82
CA THR A 47 1.42 9.34 -3.90
C THR A 47 1.78 8.06 -3.14
N GLY A 48 2.93 7.45 -3.47
CA GLY A 48 3.45 6.24 -2.82
C GLY A 48 2.81 4.91 -3.23
N VAL A 49 1.80 4.93 -4.11
CA VAL A 49 1.06 3.74 -4.56
C VAL A 49 0.85 3.80 -6.08
N VAL A 50 0.97 2.68 -6.74
CA VAL A 50 0.60 2.51 -8.14
C VAL A 50 -0.48 1.44 -8.25
N ASP A 51 -1.59 1.80 -8.87
CA ASP A 51 -2.70 0.90 -9.12
C ASP A 51 -2.53 0.21 -10.48
N VAL A 52 -2.63 -1.12 -10.49
CA VAL A 52 -2.80 -1.91 -11.72
C VAL A 52 -4.29 -2.21 -11.86
N ARG A 53 -4.94 -1.63 -12.86
CA ARG A 53 -6.38 -1.73 -13.09
C ARG A 53 -6.64 -2.74 -14.20
N ILE A 54 -7.41 -3.78 -13.90
CA ILE A 54 -7.80 -4.84 -14.84
C ILE A 54 -9.31 -4.72 -15.07
N ALA A 55 -9.74 -4.44 -16.29
CA ALA A 55 -11.15 -4.32 -16.62
C ALA A 55 -11.56 -5.33 -17.70
N ALA A 56 -12.59 -6.13 -17.40
CA ALA A 56 -13.13 -7.12 -18.32
C ALA A 56 -14.58 -6.83 -18.69
N LYS A 57 -14.91 -7.00 -19.95
CA LYS A 57 -16.25 -6.95 -20.49
C LYS A 57 -16.67 -8.35 -20.94
N ALA A 58 -17.80 -8.86 -20.44
CA ALA A 58 -18.30 -10.20 -20.75
C ALA A 58 -19.83 -10.25 -20.71
N LYS A 59 -20.40 -11.40 -21.05
CA LYS A 59 -21.86 -11.60 -21.07
C LYS A 59 -22.48 -11.56 -19.68
N ASN A 60 -21.72 -11.89 -18.65
CA ASN A 60 -22.16 -11.89 -17.26
C ASN A 60 -20.97 -11.64 -16.33
N GLU A 61 -21.27 -11.37 -15.05
CA GLU A 61 -20.25 -11.07 -14.02
C GLU A 61 -19.30 -12.23 -13.77
N ASN A 62 -19.77 -13.46 -13.80
CA ASN A 62 -18.93 -14.64 -13.55
C ASN A 62 -17.85 -14.80 -14.64
N GLU A 63 -18.23 -14.60 -15.90
CA GLU A 63 -17.32 -14.65 -17.01
C GLU A 63 -16.29 -13.50 -16.95
N ALA A 64 -16.74 -12.28 -16.64
CA ALA A 64 -15.84 -11.14 -16.44
C ALA A 64 -14.84 -11.38 -15.31
N ASN A 65 -15.30 -11.88 -14.17
CA ASN A 65 -14.44 -12.19 -13.03
C ASN A 65 -13.44 -13.32 -13.35
N ALA A 66 -13.84 -14.33 -14.11
CA ALA A 66 -12.93 -15.40 -14.56
C ALA A 66 -11.81 -14.85 -15.47
N MET A 67 -12.15 -13.95 -16.38
CA MET A 67 -11.17 -13.28 -17.24
C MET A 67 -10.19 -12.42 -16.42
N ILE A 68 -10.70 -11.65 -15.46
CA ILE A 68 -9.87 -10.84 -14.54
C ILE A 68 -8.92 -11.73 -13.75
N ALA A 69 -9.39 -12.82 -13.18
CA ALA A 69 -8.60 -13.72 -12.36
C ALA A 69 -7.36 -14.27 -13.08
N VAL A 70 -7.46 -14.55 -14.38
CA VAL A 70 -6.33 -14.99 -15.21
C VAL A 70 -5.24 -13.93 -15.30
N ILE A 71 -5.63 -12.67 -15.53
CA ILE A 71 -4.68 -11.56 -15.64
C ILE A 71 -4.13 -11.17 -14.26
N GLU A 72 -4.98 -11.15 -13.23
CA GLU A 72 -4.55 -10.90 -11.85
C GLU A 72 -3.46 -11.90 -11.42
N ALA A 73 -3.60 -13.17 -11.74
CA ALA A 73 -2.59 -14.18 -11.42
C ALA A 73 -1.24 -13.87 -12.10
N GLN A 74 -1.24 -13.45 -13.37
CA GLN A 74 -0.02 -13.07 -14.07
C GLN A 74 0.62 -11.80 -13.47
N VAL A 75 -0.17 -10.79 -13.13
CA VAL A 75 0.33 -9.57 -12.47
C VAL A 75 0.97 -9.92 -11.11
N ARG A 76 0.29 -10.75 -10.30
CA ARG A 76 0.83 -11.19 -9.00
C ARG A 76 2.09 -12.03 -9.13
N GLU A 77 2.20 -12.88 -10.14
CA GLU A 77 3.42 -13.65 -10.42
C GLU A 77 4.61 -12.73 -10.71
N ARG A 78 4.41 -11.66 -11.50
CA ARG A 78 5.47 -10.74 -11.92
C ARG A 78 5.85 -9.70 -10.85
N LEU A 79 4.86 -9.19 -10.11
CA LEU A 79 5.06 -8.15 -9.11
C LEU A 79 5.25 -8.71 -7.68
N GLY A 80 4.75 -9.90 -7.39
CA GLY A 80 4.93 -10.59 -6.12
C GLY A 80 4.47 -9.74 -4.92
N LYS A 81 5.37 -9.55 -3.96
CA LYS A 81 5.11 -8.82 -2.71
C LYS A 81 4.85 -7.32 -2.87
N ILE A 82 5.10 -6.78 -4.07
CA ILE A 82 4.81 -5.37 -4.37
C ILE A 82 3.29 -5.13 -4.33
N VAL A 83 2.48 -6.10 -4.76
CA VAL A 83 1.02 -6.05 -4.64
C VAL A 83 0.63 -6.28 -3.19
N PHE A 84 0.23 -5.22 -2.48
CA PHE A 84 -0.14 -5.31 -1.07
C PHE A 84 -1.63 -5.49 -0.84
N GLY A 85 -2.50 -5.05 -1.75
CA GLY A 85 -3.95 -5.06 -1.57
C GLY A 85 -4.73 -5.03 -2.87
N VAL A 86 -6.05 -5.08 -2.76
CA VAL A 86 -6.99 -5.04 -3.88
C VAL A 86 -8.19 -4.16 -3.56
N ASP A 87 -8.74 -3.53 -4.59
CA ASP A 87 -10.00 -2.77 -4.58
C ASP A 87 -10.07 -1.70 -3.46
N GLU A 88 -10.69 -1.99 -2.31
CA GLU A 88 -10.86 -1.04 -1.20
C GLU A 88 -9.77 -1.17 -0.12
N ASP A 89 -8.81 -2.08 -0.30
CA ASP A 89 -7.74 -2.29 0.68
C ASP A 89 -6.86 -1.04 0.82
N LYS A 90 -6.51 -0.67 2.05
CA LYS A 90 -5.58 0.42 2.35
C LYS A 90 -4.26 -0.11 2.90
N LEU A 91 -3.16 0.55 2.54
CA LEU A 91 -1.81 0.12 2.93
C LEU A 91 -1.67 0.00 4.44
N GLU A 92 -2.16 1.00 5.18
CA GLU A 92 -2.12 1.00 6.65
C GLU A 92 -2.93 -0.17 7.24
N GLU A 93 -4.13 -0.43 6.75
CA GLU A 93 -5.00 -1.50 7.25
C GLU A 93 -4.38 -2.88 7.00
N VAL A 94 -3.92 -3.12 5.77
CA VAL A 94 -3.23 -4.38 5.41
C VAL A 94 -1.95 -4.58 6.22
N THR A 95 -1.19 -3.51 6.44
CA THR A 95 0.05 -3.57 7.23
C THR A 95 -0.23 -3.92 8.68
N LEU A 96 -1.20 -3.25 9.30
CA LEU A 96 -1.58 -3.50 10.70
C LEU A 96 -2.15 -4.92 10.88
N ASP A 97 -2.95 -5.40 9.93
CA ASP A 97 -3.46 -6.78 9.93
C ASP A 97 -2.33 -7.81 9.85
N LEU A 98 -1.34 -7.59 8.99
CA LEU A 98 -0.16 -8.46 8.90
C LEU A 98 0.70 -8.46 10.16
N ILE A 99 0.83 -7.35 10.85
CA ILE A 99 1.52 -7.22 12.15
C ILE A 99 0.75 -8.03 13.20
N THR A 100 -0.55 -7.82 13.29
CA THR A 100 -1.44 -8.51 14.23
C THR A 100 -1.46 -10.03 14.01
N LYS A 101 -1.52 -10.48 12.75
CA LYS A 101 -1.45 -11.91 12.38
C LYS A 101 -0.14 -12.58 12.79
N ARG A 102 0.94 -11.81 12.97
CA ARG A 102 2.21 -12.31 13.52
C ARG A 102 2.24 -12.32 15.05
N GLY A 103 1.20 -11.85 15.71
CA GLY A 103 1.16 -11.66 17.16
C GLY A 103 2.08 -10.52 17.62
N TRP A 104 2.42 -9.58 16.73
CA TRP A 104 3.28 -8.45 17.04
C TRP A 104 2.47 -7.19 17.34
N THR A 105 3.07 -6.31 18.12
CA THR A 105 2.56 -4.99 18.48
C THR A 105 3.40 -3.90 17.85
N LEU A 106 2.78 -2.77 17.53
CA LEU A 106 3.43 -1.62 16.90
C LEU A 106 3.25 -0.38 17.77
N THR A 107 4.34 0.36 17.99
CA THR A 107 4.32 1.75 18.42
C THR A 107 4.90 2.64 17.34
N ALA A 108 4.50 3.91 17.30
CA ALA A 108 5.03 4.85 16.32
C ALA A 108 5.31 6.22 16.95
N ILE A 109 6.24 6.94 16.34
CA ILE A 109 6.55 8.34 16.64
C ILE A 109 6.47 9.14 15.35
N GLU A 110 5.89 10.32 15.42
CA GLU A 110 5.95 11.29 14.34
C GLU A 110 6.45 12.65 14.84
N SER A 111 7.17 13.37 14.00
CA SER A 111 7.57 14.76 14.20
C SER A 111 7.41 15.53 12.87
N GLY A 112 6.83 16.73 12.93
CA GLY A 112 6.60 17.57 11.75
C GLY A 112 5.51 17.07 10.78
N LEU A 113 4.64 16.14 11.21
CA LEU A 113 3.57 15.54 10.38
C LEU A 113 2.15 15.98 10.80
N ASP A 114 2.00 16.83 11.79
CA ASP A 114 0.70 17.33 12.27
C ASP A 114 -0.35 16.23 12.55
N GLY A 115 0.07 15.09 13.07
CA GLY A 115 -0.81 13.96 13.41
C GLY A 115 -1.23 13.11 12.20
N ILE A 116 -0.58 13.21 11.05
CA ILE A 116 -0.94 12.42 9.87
C ILE A 116 -0.74 10.93 10.13
N LEU A 117 0.39 10.55 10.74
CA LEU A 117 0.65 9.15 11.08
C LEU A 117 -0.25 8.67 12.21
N ALA A 118 -0.48 9.53 13.23
CA ALA A 118 -1.35 9.21 14.36
C ALA A 118 -2.80 8.93 13.95
N ARG A 119 -3.29 9.53 12.88
CA ARG A 119 -4.62 9.25 12.33
C ARG A 119 -4.72 7.90 11.63
N LYS A 120 -3.59 7.33 11.20
CA LYS A 120 -3.51 6.06 10.47
C LYS A 120 -3.09 4.89 11.36
N ILE A 121 -2.25 5.16 12.35
CA ILE A 121 -1.68 4.15 13.24
C ILE A 121 -2.01 4.54 14.68
N SER A 122 -2.83 3.73 15.33
CA SER A 122 -3.08 3.87 16.78
C SER A 122 -1.76 3.69 17.57
N HIS A 123 -1.66 4.33 18.72
CA HIS A 123 -0.45 4.35 19.54
C HIS A 123 0.75 5.08 18.92
N THR A 124 0.48 6.11 18.12
CA THR A 124 1.50 7.04 17.63
C THR A 124 1.64 8.22 18.60
N ALA A 125 2.86 8.50 19.03
CA ALA A 125 3.20 9.72 19.76
C ALA A 125 3.65 10.81 18.78
N SER A 126 3.04 11.98 18.86
CA SER A 126 3.48 13.16 18.12
C SER A 126 4.43 13.95 18.99
N LEU A 127 5.68 14.10 18.58
CA LEU A 127 6.72 14.83 19.29
C LEU A 127 7.07 16.12 18.53
N PRO A 128 7.24 17.26 19.22
CA PRO A 128 7.65 18.47 18.55
C PRO A 128 9.14 18.41 18.20
N ASN A 129 9.47 18.79 16.96
CA ASN A 129 10.83 19.12 16.52
C ASN A 129 11.94 18.16 17.00
N LEU A 130 11.86 16.90 16.60
CA LEU A 130 12.97 15.97 16.80
C LEU A 130 14.07 16.27 15.79
N ASP A 131 15.29 16.44 16.29
CA ASP A 131 16.46 16.43 15.43
C ASP A 131 16.71 15.03 14.85
N PRO A 132 17.36 14.91 13.68
CA PRO A 132 17.64 13.61 13.05
C PRO A 132 18.27 12.60 14.01
N ASP A 133 19.29 13.02 14.74
CA ASP A 133 20.03 12.18 15.69
C ASP A 133 19.18 11.69 16.88
N GLN A 134 18.05 12.34 17.15
CA GLN A 134 17.18 12.04 18.28
C GLN A 134 16.07 11.03 17.94
N LEU A 135 15.75 10.86 16.65
CA LEU A 135 14.63 9.99 16.23
C LEU A 135 14.84 8.54 16.66
N LEU A 136 16.03 8.00 16.47
CA LEU A 136 16.32 6.60 16.80
C LEU A 136 16.31 6.37 18.32
N GLU A 137 16.84 7.30 19.12
CA GLU A 137 16.81 7.23 20.59
C GLU A 137 15.38 7.30 21.13
N ALA A 138 14.57 8.23 20.61
CA ALA A 138 13.15 8.34 20.94
C ALA A 138 12.39 7.06 20.58
N LEU A 139 12.74 6.44 19.47
CA LEU A 139 12.15 5.17 19.04
C LEU A 139 12.47 4.02 19.99
N HIS A 140 13.72 3.90 20.42
CA HIS A 140 14.14 2.90 21.43
C HIS A 140 13.37 3.08 22.73
N THR A 141 13.24 4.33 23.19
CA THR A 141 12.49 4.68 24.40
C THR A 141 11.01 4.28 24.25
N ALA A 142 10.34 4.73 23.20
CA ALA A 142 8.94 4.43 22.96
C ALA A 142 8.67 2.92 22.84
N ARG A 143 9.56 2.19 22.17
CA ARG A 143 9.47 0.74 22.06
C ARG A 143 9.57 0.05 23.42
N THR A 144 10.50 0.50 24.25
CA THR A 144 10.73 -0.06 25.59
C THR A 144 9.54 0.22 26.51
N ASP A 145 9.06 1.45 26.52
CA ASP A 145 7.94 1.88 27.39
C ASP A 145 6.63 1.21 27.00
N SER A 146 6.35 1.09 25.73
CA SER A 146 5.16 0.40 25.21
C SER A 146 5.27 -1.11 25.16
N LYS A 147 6.47 -1.68 25.35
CA LYS A 147 6.79 -3.10 25.16
C LYS A 147 6.39 -3.60 23.76
N ALA A 148 6.48 -2.74 22.76
CA ALA A 148 6.11 -3.09 21.40
C ALA A 148 7.18 -3.93 20.69
N ASP A 149 6.75 -4.82 19.80
CA ASP A 149 7.67 -5.62 18.98
C ASP A 149 8.29 -4.78 17.88
N ILE A 150 7.51 -3.84 17.33
CA ILE A 150 7.93 -2.93 16.26
C ILE A 150 7.79 -1.49 16.73
N ALA A 151 8.78 -0.65 16.40
CA ALA A 151 8.69 0.79 16.51
C ALA A 151 8.98 1.45 15.16
N LEU A 152 8.12 2.39 14.75
CA LEU A 152 8.24 3.17 13.52
C LEU A 152 8.37 4.65 13.87
N GLY A 153 9.40 5.32 13.35
CA GLY A 153 9.61 6.75 13.52
C GLY A 153 9.66 7.48 12.20
N VAL A 154 9.00 8.63 12.12
CA VAL A 154 9.07 9.52 10.97
C VAL A 154 9.23 10.95 11.46
N SER A 155 10.26 11.63 10.98
CA SER A 155 10.50 13.07 11.22
C SER A 155 10.58 13.80 9.89
N VAL A 156 9.87 14.93 9.77
CA VAL A 156 9.87 15.78 8.59
C VAL A 156 10.46 17.13 8.93
N TYR A 157 11.45 17.56 8.17
CA TYR A 157 12.17 18.82 8.30
C TYR A 157 11.74 19.74 7.17
N ALA A 158 10.78 20.63 7.46
CA ALA A 158 10.19 21.51 6.44
C ALA A 158 11.20 22.49 5.83
N GLU A 159 12.17 22.96 6.63
CA GLU A 159 13.20 23.91 6.17
C GLU A 159 14.10 23.28 5.12
N ASP A 160 14.53 22.03 5.32
CA ASP A 160 15.42 21.29 4.43
C ASP A 160 14.69 20.51 3.33
N ARG A 161 13.36 20.47 3.38
CA ARG A 161 12.51 19.59 2.53
C ARG A 161 12.94 18.14 2.57
N SER A 162 13.33 17.68 3.74
CA SER A 162 13.81 16.32 3.98
C SER A 162 12.89 15.60 4.97
N ALA A 163 13.00 14.28 4.97
CA ALA A 163 12.33 13.43 5.95
C ALA A 163 13.28 12.28 6.32
N GLU A 164 13.22 11.89 7.58
CA GLU A 164 13.90 10.71 8.07
C GLU A 164 12.88 9.69 8.55
N MET A 165 13.15 8.43 8.28
CA MET A 165 12.33 7.33 8.73
C MET A 165 13.22 6.23 9.29
N SER A 166 12.89 5.78 10.50
CA SER A 166 13.58 4.69 11.18
C SER A 166 12.59 3.64 11.65
N MET A 167 13.00 2.39 11.62
CA MET A 167 12.18 1.27 12.08
C MET A 167 13.02 0.28 12.88
N ILE A 168 12.52 -0.07 14.06
CA ILE A 168 13.08 -1.13 14.91
C ILE A 168 12.14 -2.33 14.85
N THR A 169 12.68 -3.49 14.56
CA THR A 169 11.93 -4.75 14.46
C THR A 169 12.58 -5.82 15.34
N PRO A 170 11.93 -6.96 15.60
CA PRO A 170 12.56 -8.11 16.26
C PRO A 170 13.79 -8.66 15.51
N ARG A 171 13.98 -8.26 14.23
CA ARG A 171 15.12 -8.69 13.38
C ARG A 171 16.22 -7.64 13.26
N GLY A 172 16.10 -6.50 13.91
CA GLY A 172 17.05 -5.40 13.88
C GLY A 172 16.47 -4.07 13.43
N GLU A 173 17.34 -3.09 13.29
CA GLU A 173 17.05 -1.71 12.90
C GLU A 173 17.20 -1.50 11.39
N LYS A 174 16.45 -0.56 10.86
CA LYS A 174 16.51 -0.09 9.47
C LYS A 174 16.26 1.40 9.43
#